data_7e7293b10fabc701ddbdd547dec876cb
#
_entry.id   7e7293b10fabc701ddbdd547dec876cb
#
_cell.length_a   1.000
_cell.length_b   1.000
_cell.length_c   1.000
_cell.angle_alpha   90.00
_cell.angle_beta   90.00
_cell.angle_gamma   90.00
#
_symmetry.space_group_name_H-M   'P 1'
#
loop_
_entity.id
_entity.type
_entity.pdbx_description
1 polymer ?
#
loop_
_entity_poly.entity_id
_entity_poly.type
_entity_poly.pdbx_seq_one_letter_code
_entity_poly.pdbx_strand_id
1 'polypeptide(L)'
;MATRATIAYADNDGSYHAAYLHFDGYPEHAGVILNQRHNSIEKASALVAGGELRCLNASDGEPEYFPRARPPKHLCDRGSLIKFARDCDANYLYVFENGHWNSHKL
;
A
#
# COMPACT_ATOMS: atom_id res chain seq x y z
N MET A 1 -5.57 8.05 17.07
CA MET A 1 -4.26 7.47 16.78
C MET A 1 -4.28 6.86 15.38
N ALA A 2 -3.27 7.15 14.57
CA ALA A 2 -3.22 6.63 13.22
C ALA A 2 -2.75 5.18 13.20
N THR A 3 -3.42 4.33 12.41
CA THR A 3 -2.93 3.00 12.09
C THR A 3 -2.24 3.08 10.74
N ARG A 4 -0.93 2.99 10.75
CA ARG A 4 -0.09 3.15 9.56
C ARG A 4 0.08 1.84 8.82
N ALA A 5 0.16 1.93 7.50
CA ALA A 5 0.42 0.77 6.66
C ALA A 5 1.33 1.16 5.49
N THR A 6 1.86 0.15 4.83
CA THR A 6 2.55 0.30 3.55
C THR A 6 1.77 -0.52 2.52
N ILE A 7 1.52 0.07 1.36
CA ILE A 7 0.83 -0.57 0.26
C ILE A 7 1.83 -0.73 -0.88
N ALA A 8 1.96 -1.95 -1.39
CA ALA A 8 2.94 -2.26 -2.42
C ALA A 8 2.36 -3.19 -3.48
N TYR A 9 2.97 -3.18 -4.67
CA TYR A 9 2.71 -4.21 -5.67
C TYR A 9 4.03 -4.79 -6.17
N ALA A 10 3.98 -6.07 -6.53
CA ALA A 10 5.14 -6.78 -7.08
C ALA A 10 5.21 -6.54 -8.58
N ASP A 11 6.40 -6.20 -9.06
CA ASP A 11 6.68 -6.06 -10.48
C ASP A 11 7.19 -7.38 -11.07
N ASN A 12 7.19 -7.49 -12.40
CA ASN A 12 7.56 -8.70 -13.11
C ASN A 12 9.02 -9.11 -12.92
N ASP A 13 9.89 -8.16 -12.57
CA ASP A 13 11.32 -8.40 -12.38
C ASP A 13 11.70 -8.80 -10.94
N GLY A 14 10.71 -9.02 -10.08
CA GLY A 14 10.95 -9.36 -8.69
C GLY A 14 11.11 -8.17 -7.75
N SER A 15 11.01 -6.96 -8.28
CA SER A 15 11.03 -5.74 -7.47
C SER A 15 9.63 -5.38 -6.98
N TYR A 16 9.57 -4.36 -6.11
CA TYR A 16 8.32 -3.86 -5.54
C TYR A 16 8.27 -2.35 -5.66
N HIS A 17 7.05 -1.83 -5.78
CA HIS A 17 6.79 -0.39 -5.68
C HIS A 17 5.86 -0.19 -4.51
N ALA A 18 6.20 0.73 -3.61
CA ALA A 18 5.50 0.86 -2.33
C ALA A 18 5.20 2.32 -2.01
N ALA A 19 4.06 2.53 -1.35
CA ALA A 19 3.63 3.83 -0.85
C ALA A 19 3.16 3.72 0.59
N TYR A 20 3.36 4.79 1.35
CA TYR A 20 2.94 4.89 2.74
C TYR A 20 1.46 5.26 2.84
N LEU A 21 0.74 4.62 3.75
CA LEU A 21 -0.65 4.94 4.10
C LEU A 21 -0.72 5.36 5.56
N HIS A 22 -1.21 6.58 5.83
CA HIS A 22 -1.16 7.17 7.17
C HIS A 22 -2.33 6.79 8.07
N PHE A 23 -3.57 6.90 7.59
CA PHE A 23 -4.76 6.66 8.40
C PHE A 23 -5.50 5.39 8.01
N ASP A 24 -6.05 4.71 9.03
CA ASP A 24 -6.97 3.58 8.87
C ASP A 24 -6.39 2.44 8.04
N GLY A 25 -5.12 2.13 8.29
CA GLY A 25 -4.40 1.06 7.59
C GLY A 25 -4.69 -0.34 8.09
N TYR A 26 -5.62 -0.51 9.02
CA TYR A 26 -5.94 -1.82 9.58
C TYR A 26 -6.78 -2.67 8.59
N PRO A 27 -6.72 -4.03 8.70
CA PRO A 27 -7.33 -4.92 7.71
C PRO A 27 -8.84 -4.73 7.52
N GLU A 28 -9.57 -4.40 8.55
CA GLU A 28 -11.03 -4.21 8.50
C GLU A 28 -11.45 -3.00 7.69
N HIS A 29 -10.53 -2.09 7.42
CA HIS A 29 -10.75 -0.92 6.57
C HIS A 29 -9.93 -1.01 5.29
N ALA A 30 -8.61 -0.85 5.39
CA ALA A 30 -7.72 -0.83 4.21
C ALA A 30 -7.75 -2.16 3.47
N GLY A 31 -7.67 -3.28 4.19
CA GLY A 31 -7.70 -4.60 3.59
C GLY A 31 -8.96 -4.86 2.79
N VAL A 32 -10.12 -4.49 3.34
CA VAL A 32 -11.40 -4.65 2.67
C VAL A 32 -11.48 -3.80 1.40
N ILE A 33 -11.09 -2.53 1.50
CA ILE A 33 -11.13 -1.60 0.36
C ILE A 33 -10.19 -2.05 -0.76
N LEU A 34 -8.98 -2.46 -0.41
CA LEU A 34 -8.01 -2.96 -1.39
C LEU A 34 -8.57 -4.17 -2.15
N ASN A 35 -9.16 -5.12 -1.43
CA ASN A 35 -9.71 -6.32 -2.04
C ASN A 35 -10.95 -6.06 -2.88
N GLN A 36 -11.77 -5.08 -2.53
CA GLN A 36 -13.00 -4.77 -3.23
C GLN A 36 -12.83 -3.80 -4.39
N ARG A 37 -11.94 -2.81 -4.24
CA ARG A 37 -11.84 -1.67 -5.15
C ARG A 37 -10.55 -1.64 -5.97
N HIS A 38 -9.51 -2.32 -5.53
CA HIS A 38 -8.18 -2.25 -6.16
C HIS A 38 -7.62 -3.65 -6.43
N ASN A 39 -8.44 -4.54 -6.93
CA ASN A 39 -8.16 -5.97 -7.01
C ASN A 39 -7.56 -6.45 -8.35
N SER A 40 -6.79 -5.60 -9.01
CA SER A 40 -6.04 -5.96 -10.21
C SER A 40 -4.70 -5.27 -10.21
N ILE A 41 -3.75 -5.76 -11.02
CA ILE A 41 -2.43 -5.12 -11.09
C ILE A 41 -2.52 -3.69 -11.62
N GLU A 42 -3.42 -3.43 -12.56
CA GLU A 42 -3.65 -2.10 -13.11
C GLU A 42 -4.15 -1.14 -12.03
N LYS A 43 -5.10 -1.60 -11.21
CA LYS A 43 -5.66 -0.79 -10.12
C LYS A 43 -4.67 -0.62 -8.98
N ALA A 44 -3.96 -1.68 -8.62
CA ALA A 44 -2.95 -1.63 -7.56
C ALA A 44 -1.80 -0.70 -7.94
N SER A 45 -1.29 -0.80 -9.15
CA SER A 45 -0.20 0.07 -9.62
C SER A 45 -0.63 1.52 -9.73
N ALA A 46 -1.85 1.78 -10.20
CA ALA A 46 -2.40 3.14 -10.25
C ALA A 46 -2.53 3.75 -8.85
N LEU A 47 -2.97 2.96 -7.88
CA LEU A 47 -3.10 3.38 -6.49
C LEU A 47 -1.74 3.79 -5.91
N VAL A 48 -0.74 2.95 -6.06
CA VAL A 48 0.61 3.19 -5.53
C VAL A 48 1.29 4.34 -6.25
N ALA A 49 1.03 4.52 -7.55
CA ALA A 49 1.68 5.55 -8.37
C ALA A 49 1.47 6.97 -7.85
N GLY A 50 0.39 7.23 -7.13
CA GLY A 50 0.13 8.53 -6.52
C GLY A 50 1.03 8.88 -5.34
N GLY A 51 1.77 7.92 -4.82
CA GLY A 51 2.68 8.14 -3.70
C GLY A 51 2.00 8.07 -2.35
N GLU A 52 2.48 8.86 -1.39
CA GLU A 52 2.00 8.84 -0.01
C GLU A 52 0.50 9.11 0.10
N LEU A 53 -0.22 8.15 0.72
CA LEU A 53 -1.65 8.24 0.92
C LEU A 53 -1.97 8.73 2.33
N ARG A 54 -2.93 9.65 2.41
CA ARG A 54 -3.50 10.05 3.67
C ARG A 54 -4.47 8.99 4.19
N CYS A 55 -5.39 8.55 3.34
CA CYS A 55 -6.36 7.51 3.67
C CYS A 55 -6.99 6.91 2.41
N LEU A 56 -7.73 5.82 2.61
CA LEU A 56 -8.65 5.26 1.62
C LEU A 56 -10.07 5.57 2.12
N ASN A 57 -10.87 6.23 1.29
CA ASN A 57 -12.19 6.66 1.70
C ASN A 57 -13.15 5.49 1.93
N ALA A 58 -13.87 5.51 3.05
CA ALA A 58 -14.81 4.45 3.41
C ALA A 58 -16.02 4.39 2.48
N SER A 59 -16.43 5.54 1.91
CA SER A 59 -17.64 5.61 1.10
C SER A 59 -17.46 5.07 -0.32
N ASP A 60 -16.32 5.37 -0.97
CA ASP A 60 -16.10 5.04 -2.37
C ASP A 60 -14.81 4.25 -2.63
N GLY A 61 -13.99 4.04 -1.61
CA GLY A 61 -12.72 3.35 -1.73
C GLY A 61 -11.63 4.14 -2.44
N GLU A 62 -11.89 5.39 -2.79
CA GLU A 62 -10.93 6.21 -3.52
C GLU A 62 -9.80 6.67 -2.62
N PRO A 63 -8.57 6.74 -3.14
CA PRO A 63 -7.44 7.21 -2.35
C PRO A 63 -7.46 8.71 -2.16
N GLU A 64 -7.00 9.13 -1.00
CA GLU A 64 -6.75 10.53 -0.69
C GLU A 64 -5.26 10.69 -0.45
N TYR A 65 -4.58 11.41 -1.34
CA TYR A 65 -3.13 11.60 -1.27
C TYR A 65 -2.79 12.86 -0.51
N PHE A 66 -1.61 12.88 0.10
CA PHE A 66 -1.09 14.12 0.68
C PHE A 66 -0.80 15.14 -0.42
N PRO A 67 -0.99 16.46 -0.16
CA PRO A 67 -0.76 17.50 -1.17
C PRO A 67 0.64 17.49 -1.79
N ARG A 68 1.64 17.06 -1.02
CA ARG A 68 3.03 16.95 -1.47
C ARG A 68 3.53 15.55 -1.25
N ALA A 69 2.75 14.59 -1.73
CA ALA A 69 3.09 13.17 -1.58
C ALA A 69 4.45 12.87 -2.19
N ARG A 70 5.29 12.15 -1.43
CA ARG A 70 6.52 11.61 -2.00
C ARG A 70 6.16 10.53 -3.01
N PRO A 71 6.93 10.39 -4.11
CA PRO A 71 6.65 9.35 -5.09
C PRO A 71 6.81 7.96 -4.46
N PRO A 72 6.22 6.93 -5.07
CA PRO A 72 6.37 5.57 -4.56
C PRO A 72 7.85 5.15 -4.57
N LYS A 73 8.21 4.33 -3.61
CA LYS A 73 9.57 3.82 -3.47
C LYS A 73 9.73 2.54 -4.29
N HIS A 74 10.78 2.50 -5.10
CA HIS A 74 11.19 1.27 -5.79
C HIS A 74 12.11 0.46 -4.90
N LEU A 75 11.78 -0.82 -4.68
CA LEU A 75 12.50 -1.71 -3.78
C LEU A 75 12.89 -2.98 -4.52
N CYS A 76 14.18 -3.33 -4.46
CA CYS A 76 14.73 -4.41 -5.28
C CYS A 76 14.30 -5.80 -4.86
N ASP A 77 13.96 -5.99 -3.57
CA ASP A 77 13.62 -7.31 -3.03
C ASP A 77 12.66 -7.21 -1.84
N ARG A 78 12.24 -8.37 -1.34
CA ARG A 78 11.30 -8.49 -0.24
C ARG A 78 11.86 -7.92 1.07
N GLY A 79 13.14 -8.15 1.35
CA GLY A 79 13.78 -7.64 2.54
C GLY A 79 13.80 -6.12 2.58
N SER A 80 14.10 -5.50 1.45
CA SER A 80 14.06 -4.03 1.32
C SER A 80 12.64 -3.48 1.50
N LEU A 81 11.64 -4.19 0.99
CA LEU A 81 10.24 -3.80 1.17
C LEU A 81 9.84 -3.82 2.64
N ILE A 82 10.19 -4.88 3.35
CA ILE A 82 9.88 -5.00 4.79
C ILE A 82 10.59 -3.91 5.58
N LYS A 83 11.87 -3.65 5.27
CA LYS A 83 12.63 -2.58 5.91
C LYS A 83 11.98 -1.21 5.69
N PHE A 84 11.56 -0.92 4.46
CA PHE A 84 10.85 0.33 4.15
C PHE A 84 9.58 0.47 4.98
N ALA A 85 8.78 -0.60 5.06
CA ALA A 85 7.53 -0.58 5.82
C ALA A 85 7.80 -0.32 7.32
N ARG A 86 8.83 -0.95 7.88
CA ARG A 86 9.22 -0.74 9.27
C ARG A 86 9.76 0.67 9.52
N ASP A 87 10.53 1.20 8.58
CA ASP A 87 11.04 2.57 8.66
C ASP A 87 9.93 3.61 8.62
N CYS A 88 8.78 3.28 8.03
CA CYS A 88 7.59 4.12 8.01
C CYS A 88 6.72 3.94 9.27
N ASP A 89 7.14 3.12 10.22
CA ASP A 89 6.35 2.77 11.41
C ASP A 89 5.01 2.12 11.05
N ALA A 90 4.97 1.38 9.95
CA ALA A 90 3.75 0.71 9.51
C ALA A 90 3.41 -0.47 10.44
N ASN A 91 2.13 -0.60 10.77
CA ASN A 91 1.62 -1.73 11.53
C ASN A 91 1.29 -2.92 10.63
N TYR A 92 0.98 -2.63 9.36
CA TYR A 92 0.60 -3.62 8.36
C TYR A 92 1.28 -3.34 7.03
N LEU A 93 1.55 -4.41 6.29
CA LEU A 93 2.07 -4.36 4.92
C LEU A 93 1.10 -5.10 4.02
N TYR A 94 0.62 -4.42 2.98
CA TYR A 94 -0.24 -5.02 1.96
C TYR A 94 0.53 -5.10 0.66
N VAL A 95 0.62 -6.31 0.07
CA VAL A 95 1.35 -6.52 -1.18
C VAL A 95 0.42 -7.17 -2.19
N PHE A 96 0.25 -6.53 -3.34
CA PHE A 96 -0.45 -7.13 -4.47
C PHE A 96 0.54 -7.97 -5.26
N GLU A 97 0.34 -9.28 -5.21
CA GLU A 97 1.17 -10.24 -5.94
C GLU A 97 0.36 -11.49 -6.25
N ASN A 98 0.69 -12.18 -7.32
CA ASN A 98 -0.01 -13.40 -7.75
C ASN A 98 -1.52 -13.19 -7.92
N GLY A 99 -1.94 -12.00 -8.34
CA GLY A 99 -3.33 -11.69 -8.65
C GLY A 99 -4.21 -11.32 -7.46
N HIS A 100 -3.64 -11.15 -6.27
CA HIS A 100 -4.42 -10.79 -5.08
C HIS A 100 -3.57 -10.04 -4.04
N TRP A 101 -4.27 -9.44 -3.07
CA TRP A 101 -3.62 -8.74 -1.97
C TRP A 101 -3.26 -9.72 -0.86
N ASN A 102 -2.01 -9.65 -0.40
CA ASN A 102 -1.54 -10.36 0.79
C ASN A 102 -1.28 -9.33 1.89
N SER A 103 -1.79 -9.60 3.09
CA SER A 103 -1.58 -8.71 4.23
C SER A 103 -0.65 -9.36 5.26
N HIS A 104 0.23 -8.54 5.80
CA HIS A 104 1.20 -8.97 6.81
C HIS A 104 1.17 -8.00 7.99
N LYS A 105 1.06 -8.52 9.19
CA LYS A 105 1.21 -7.71 10.38
C LYS A 105 2.70 -7.55 10.70
N LEU A 106 3.13 -6.34 10.91
CA LEU A 106 4.54 -6.03 11.20
C LEU A 106 4.84 -5.94 12.71
#